data_444df32cab5a9521e96a367fd66ce935
#
_entry.id   444df32cab5a9521e96a367fd66ce935
#
_cell.length_a   1.000
_cell.length_b   1.000
_cell.length_c   1.000
_cell.angle_alpha   90.00
_cell.angle_beta   90.00
_cell.angle_gamma   90.00
#
_symmetry.space_group_name_H-M   'P 1'
#
loop_
_entity.id
_entity.type
_entity.pdbx_description
1 polymer ?
#
loop_
_entity_poly.entity_id
_entity_poly.type
_entity_poly.pdbx_seq_one_letter_code
_entity_poly.pdbx_strand_id
1 'polypeptide(L)'
;MRDLAKAMAIRFGVYGVLVIYLACDLFVFQGPVYKSLNEPQRDKKTEIAEARASGVVARVYYRPIFRAQVEEKMVEYLWRRGRTIDETTAGERKLLRQVIVNELIDDELVKLQIKVSMSEEVNVPGNQIDQALAREMKRYPSQDIFSTLAERAVWSGLRERRMRLAARIQRSEHLARMVDAKVSEEEAKNWFEGNRSSFLGVFEDHRIAIMDALLIEKRDSAWKKFRLEKLRRYAKGKIDLFEEILFKEDGE
;
A
#
# COMPACT_ATOMS: atom_id res chain seq x y z
N MET A 1 -51.80 -3.30 18.64
CA MET A 1 -52.08 -2.47 17.46
C MET A 1 -51.59 -1.01 17.61
N ARG A 2 -51.78 -0.35 18.75
CA ARG A 2 -51.34 1.06 18.97
C ARG A 2 -49.83 1.28 18.83
N ASP A 3 -49.00 0.33 19.25
CA ASP A 3 -47.51 0.51 19.22
C ASP A 3 -46.93 0.31 17.81
N LEU A 4 -47.57 -0.52 16.99
CA LEU A 4 -47.20 -0.67 15.58
C LEU A 4 -47.51 0.61 14.77
N ALA A 5 -48.65 1.24 15.03
CA ALA A 5 -49.00 2.51 14.40
C ALA A 5 -48.08 3.66 14.80
N LYS A 6 -47.66 3.71 16.08
CA LYS A 6 -46.64 4.69 16.54
C LYS A 6 -45.28 4.45 15.88
N ALA A 7 -44.82 3.20 15.80
CA ALA A 7 -43.55 2.87 15.17
C ALA A 7 -43.55 3.20 13.65
N MET A 8 -44.66 2.98 12.95
CA MET A 8 -44.82 3.41 11.56
C MET A 8 -44.80 4.94 11.44
N ALA A 9 -45.54 5.66 12.28
CA ALA A 9 -45.60 7.11 12.23
C ALA A 9 -44.21 7.73 12.45
N ILE A 10 -43.41 7.19 13.37
CA ILE A 10 -42.02 7.64 13.62
C ILE A 10 -41.13 7.38 12.39
N ARG A 11 -41.25 6.20 11.77
CA ARG A 11 -40.48 5.88 10.55
C ARG A 11 -40.86 6.80 9.39
N PHE A 12 -42.13 7.06 9.16
CA PHE A 12 -42.56 8.01 8.12
C PHE A 12 -42.11 9.43 8.42
N GLY A 13 -42.09 9.85 9.69
CA GLY A 13 -41.54 11.14 10.11
C GLY A 13 -40.04 11.27 9.79
N VAL A 14 -39.26 10.25 10.13
CA VAL A 14 -37.79 10.24 9.85
C VAL A 14 -37.53 10.25 8.35
N TYR A 15 -38.24 9.42 7.55
CA TYR A 15 -38.08 9.44 6.10
C TYR A 15 -38.52 10.77 5.48
N GLY A 16 -39.59 11.37 5.98
CA GLY A 16 -40.04 12.68 5.53
C GLY A 16 -38.99 13.78 5.77
N VAL A 17 -38.39 13.81 6.96
CA VAL A 17 -37.29 14.75 7.27
C VAL A 17 -36.08 14.51 6.38
N LEU A 18 -35.72 13.25 6.12
CA LEU A 18 -34.56 12.90 5.28
C LEU A 18 -34.79 13.29 3.82
N VAL A 19 -36.00 13.10 3.28
CA VAL A 19 -36.39 13.52 1.93
C VAL A 19 -36.37 15.05 1.83
N ILE A 20 -36.89 15.77 2.82
CA ILE A 20 -36.86 17.23 2.85
C ILE A 20 -35.41 17.74 2.92
N TYR A 21 -34.57 17.13 3.76
CA TYR A 21 -33.15 17.47 3.84
C TYR A 21 -32.47 17.28 2.48
N LEU A 22 -32.65 16.11 1.84
CA LEU A 22 -32.08 15.84 0.51
C LEU A 22 -32.61 16.82 -0.56
N ALA A 23 -33.90 17.14 -0.52
CA ALA A 23 -34.47 18.12 -1.44
C ALA A 23 -33.89 19.52 -1.21
N CYS A 24 -33.76 19.95 0.03
CA CYS A 24 -33.11 21.22 0.36
C CYS A 24 -31.63 21.26 -0.04
N ASP A 25 -30.90 20.17 0.20
CA ASP A 25 -29.49 20.07 -0.19
C ASP A 25 -29.31 20.15 -1.71
N LEU A 26 -30.19 19.43 -2.46
CA LEU A 26 -30.10 19.35 -3.91
C LEU A 26 -30.57 20.63 -4.62
N PHE A 27 -31.65 21.25 -4.16
CA PHE A 27 -32.33 22.30 -4.91
C PHE A 27 -32.17 23.71 -4.33
N VAL A 28 -31.89 23.83 -3.03
CA VAL A 28 -31.84 25.14 -2.34
C VAL A 28 -30.43 25.50 -1.95
N PHE A 29 -29.74 24.63 -1.23
CA PHE A 29 -28.45 24.94 -0.62
C PHE A 29 -27.24 24.49 -1.46
N GLN A 30 -27.45 23.72 -2.52
CA GLN A 30 -26.35 23.14 -3.31
C GLN A 30 -25.25 22.54 -2.42
N GLY A 31 -25.69 21.78 -1.42
CA GLY A 31 -24.85 21.22 -0.37
C GLY A 31 -23.97 20.04 -0.85
N PRO A 32 -23.47 19.24 0.10
CA PRO A 32 -22.54 18.15 -0.20
C PRO A 32 -23.05 17.12 -1.21
N VAL A 33 -24.36 16.80 -1.17
CA VAL A 33 -24.95 15.82 -2.10
C VAL A 33 -25.07 16.41 -3.51
N TYR A 34 -25.52 17.66 -3.61
CA TYR A 34 -25.56 18.37 -4.90
C TYR A 34 -24.17 18.46 -5.54
N LYS A 35 -23.16 18.86 -4.74
CA LYS A 35 -21.76 18.95 -5.21
C LYS A 35 -21.22 17.61 -5.67
N SER A 36 -21.51 16.51 -4.94
CA SER A 36 -21.05 15.17 -5.33
C SER A 36 -21.71 14.65 -6.60
N LEU A 37 -22.96 15.04 -6.88
CA LEU A 37 -23.69 14.67 -8.09
C LEU A 37 -23.34 15.56 -9.29
N ASN A 38 -23.05 16.83 -9.02
CA ASN A 38 -22.77 17.84 -10.05
C ASN A 38 -21.29 18.27 -10.07
N GLU A 39 -20.38 17.52 -9.40
CA GLU A 39 -18.95 17.74 -9.63
C GLU A 39 -18.72 17.67 -11.14
N PRO A 40 -18.28 18.78 -11.77
CA PRO A 40 -18.00 18.78 -13.19
C PRO A 40 -17.01 17.64 -13.44
N GLN A 41 -17.37 16.71 -14.30
CA GLN A 41 -16.40 15.71 -14.76
C GLN A 41 -15.23 16.51 -15.31
N ARG A 42 -14.15 16.57 -14.54
CA ARG A 42 -12.94 17.26 -14.98
C ARG A 42 -12.58 16.69 -16.33
N ASP A 43 -12.38 17.58 -17.30
CA ASP A 43 -11.97 17.15 -18.62
C ASP A 43 -10.67 16.34 -18.46
N LYS A 44 -10.67 15.09 -18.93
CA LYS A 44 -9.52 14.20 -18.86
C LYS A 44 -8.24 14.86 -19.39
N LYS A 45 -8.36 15.73 -20.37
CA LYS A 45 -7.22 16.47 -20.91
C LYS A 45 -6.63 17.43 -19.88
N THR A 46 -7.48 18.13 -19.14
CA THR A 46 -7.04 19.03 -18.07
C THR A 46 -6.40 18.25 -16.93
N GLU A 47 -6.97 17.11 -16.55
CA GLU A 47 -6.38 16.24 -15.51
C GLU A 47 -5.01 15.69 -15.91
N ILE A 48 -4.85 15.25 -17.16
CA ILE A 48 -3.55 14.78 -17.69
C ILE A 48 -2.54 15.93 -17.72
N ALA A 49 -2.97 17.14 -18.12
CA ALA A 49 -2.09 18.31 -18.14
C ALA A 49 -1.62 18.71 -16.73
N GLU A 50 -2.51 18.73 -15.74
CA GLU A 50 -2.17 18.96 -14.33
C GLU A 50 -1.27 17.85 -13.77
N ALA A 51 -1.57 16.59 -14.07
CA ALA A 51 -0.76 15.46 -13.66
C ALA A 51 0.66 15.52 -14.26
N ARG A 52 0.75 15.93 -15.55
CA ARG A 52 2.03 16.13 -16.25
C ARG A 52 2.85 17.25 -15.61
N ALA A 53 2.23 18.39 -15.32
CA ALA A 53 2.90 19.54 -14.71
C ALA A 53 3.42 19.21 -13.30
N SER A 54 2.74 18.35 -12.56
CA SER A 54 3.10 17.93 -11.20
C SER A 54 3.92 16.63 -11.13
N GLY A 55 4.16 15.97 -12.26
CA GLY A 55 4.87 14.67 -12.30
C GLY A 55 4.10 13.51 -11.65
N VAL A 56 2.76 13.60 -11.59
CA VAL A 56 1.89 12.56 -11.05
C VAL A 56 1.66 11.48 -12.10
N VAL A 57 2.00 10.23 -11.77
CA VAL A 57 1.85 9.07 -12.67
C VAL A 57 0.64 8.21 -12.35
N ALA A 58 0.14 8.30 -11.12
CA ALA A 58 -1.11 7.66 -10.71
C ALA A 58 -1.76 8.45 -9.58
N ARG A 59 -3.07 8.22 -9.39
CA ARG A 59 -3.85 8.75 -8.28
C ARG A 59 -4.69 7.64 -7.68
N VAL A 60 -4.68 7.51 -6.37
CA VAL A 60 -5.53 6.57 -5.64
C VAL A 60 -6.48 7.39 -4.77
N TYR A 61 -7.75 7.50 -5.17
CA TYR A 61 -8.67 8.51 -4.66
C TYR A 61 -8.09 9.91 -4.87
N TYR A 62 -7.68 10.59 -3.78
CA TYR A 62 -7.09 11.93 -3.81
C TYR A 62 -5.57 11.93 -3.62
N ARG A 63 -4.95 10.75 -3.47
CA ARG A 63 -3.53 10.64 -3.15
C ARG A 63 -2.72 10.47 -4.42
N PRO A 64 -1.85 11.42 -4.74
CA PRO A 64 -1.00 11.32 -5.91
C PRO A 64 0.18 10.36 -5.65
N ILE A 65 0.56 9.64 -6.69
CA ILE A 65 1.80 8.88 -6.78
C ILE A 65 2.65 9.59 -7.83
N PHE A 66 3.84 10.02 -7.42
CA PHE A 66 4.73 10.78 -8.26
C PHE A 66 5.70 9.88 -9.02
N ARG A 67 6.10 10.32 -10.23
CA ARG A 67 7.11 9.63 -11.02
C ARG A 67 8.41 9.43 -10.25
N ALA A 68 8.85 10.45 -9.53
CA ALA A 68 10.04 10.36 -8.68
C ALA A 68 9.99 9.18 -7.70
N GLN A 69 8.83 8.88 -7.10
CA GLN A 69 8.67 7.73 -6.20
C GLN A 69 8.80 6.39 -6.94
N VAL A 70 8.34 6.33 -8.20
CA VAL A 70 8.49 5.13 -9.03
C VAL A 70 9.95 4.91 -9.38
N GLU A 71 10.65 5.96 -9.83
CA GLU A 71 12.07 5.89 -10.17
C GLU A 71 12.94 5.54 -8.94
N GLU A 72 12.68 6.15 -7.79
CA GLU A 72 13.36 5.83 -6.53
C GLU A 72 13.21 4.34 -6.16
N LYS A 73 12.00 3.81 -6.22
CA LYS A 73 11.76 2.39 -5.95
C LYS A 73 12.40 1.49 -7.01
N MET A 74 12.46 1.93 -8.26
CA MET A 74 13.11 1.18 -9.33
C MET A 74 14.62 1.06 -9.08
N VAL A 75 15.26 2.15 -8.67
CA VAL A 75 16.68 2.16 -8.28
C VAL A 75 16.90 1.20 -7.10
N GLU A 76 16.07 1.28 -6.05
CA GLU A 76 16.16 0.38 -4.89
C GLU A 76 15.99 -1.09 -5.30
N TYR A 77 15.04 -1.39 -6.18
CA TYR A 77 14.77 -2.74 -6.66
C TYR A 77 15.94 -3.34 -7.44
N LEU A 78 16.50 -2.57 -8.37
CA LEU A 78 17.65 -2.99 -9.18
C LEU A 78 18.89 -3.17 -8.32
N TRP A 79 19.12 -2.20 -7.44
CA TRP A 79 20.25 -2.23 -6.56
C TRP A 79 20.28 -3.46 -5.63
N ARG A 80 19.13 -3.88 -5.08
CA ARG A 80 19.01 -5.11 -4.28
C ARG A 80 19.42 -6.37 -5.06
N ARG A 81 19.46 -6.30 -6.38
CA ARG A 81 19.89 -7.35 -7.30
C ARG A 81 21.31 -7.15 -7.83
N GLY A 82 22.05 -6.18 -7.29
CA GLY A 82 23.38 -5.84 -7.73
C GLY A 82 23.44 -5.21 -9.12
N ARG A 83 22.30 -4.61 -9.59
CA ARG A 83 22.19 -3.98 -10.91
C ARG A 83 21.94 -2.49 -10.78
N THR A 84 22.34 -1.76 -11.81
CA THR A 84 22.08 -0.32 -11.95
C THR A 84 21.02 -0.06 -13.03
N ILE A 85 20.51 1.17 -13.08
CA ILE A 85 19.55 1.61 -14.11
C ILE A 85 20.16 1.54 -15.51
N ASP A 86 21.46 1.87 -15.63
CA ASP A 86 22.18 1.91 -16.92
C ASP A 86 22.34 0.53 -17.54
N GLU A 87 22.26 -0.52 -16.73
CA GLU A 87 22.32 -1.93 -17.19
C GLU A 87 20.96 -2.46 -17.64
N THR A 88 19.91 -1.63 -17.58
CA THR A 88 18.56 -2.03 -17.97
C THR A 88 18.21 -1.55 -19.38
N THR A 89 17.52 -2.39 -20.14
CA THR A 89 16.96 -1.99 -21.44
C THR A 89 15.73 -1.10 -21.25
N ALA A 90 15.36 -0.32 -22.27
CA ALA A 90 14.14 0.49 -22.27
C ALA A 90 12.88 -0.36 -21.98
N GLY A 91 12.81 -1.57 -22.56
CA GLY A 91 11.72 -2.52 -22.33
C GLY A 91 11.65 -3.00 -20.87
N GLU A 92 12.80 -3.32 -20.26
CA GLU A 92 12.85 -3.70 -18.84
C GLU A 92 12.45 -2.53 -17.94
N ARG A 93 12.92 -1.31 -18.22
CA ARG A 93 12.51 -0.11 -17.46
C ARG A 93 11.02 0.11 -17.51
N LYS A 94 10.39 -0.05 -18.68
CA LYS A 94 8.94 0.08 -18.83
C LYS A 94 8.19 -0.96 -17.98
N LEU A 95 8.61 -2.22 -18.03
CA LEU A 95 8.01 -3.29 -17.21
C LEU A 95 8.21 -3.04 -15.71
N LEU A 96 9.40 -2.60 -15.30
CA LEU A 96 9.68 -2.28 -13.91
C LEU A 96 8.82 -1.12 -13.41
N ARG A 97 8.68 -0.04 -14.19
CA ARG A 97 7.79 1.08 -13.85
C ARG A 97 6.36 0.60 -13.65
N GLN A 98 5.87 -0.28 -14.53
CA GLN A 98 4.53 -0.85 -14.41
C GLN A 98 4.35 -1.68 -13.14
N VAL A 99 5.30 -2.53 -12.80
CA VAL A 99 5.27 -3.35 -11.58
C VAL A 99 5.29 -2.44 -10.35
N ILE A 100 6.20 -1.49 -10.32
CA ILE A 100 6.40 -0.60 -9.16
C ILE A 100 5.22 0.34 -8.95
N VAL A 101 4.65 0.92 -10.00
CA VAL A 101 3.46 1.77 -9.83
C VAL A 101 2.27 0.97 -9.29
N ASN A 102 2.11 -0.27 -9.73
CA ASN A 102 1.09 -1.15 -9.19
C ASN A 102 1.33 -1.47 -7.70
N GLU A 103 2.58 -1.70 -7.28
CA GLU A 103 2.92 -1.88 -5.87
C GLU A 103 2.62 -0.62 -5.04
N LEU A 104 2.92 0.56 -5.57
CA LEU A 104 2.63 1.83 -4.91
C LEU A 104 1.11 2.08 -4.77
N ILE A 105 0.33 1.75 -5.80
CA ILE A 105 -1.14 1.79 -5.75
C ILE A 105 -1.66 0.87 -4.64
N ASP A 106 -1.15 -0.36 -4.58
CA ASP A 106 -1.52 -1.33 -3.56
C ASP A 106 -1.16 -0.85 -2.15
N ASP A 107 0.01 -0.27 -1.99
CA ASP A 107 0.45 0.32 -0.72
C ASP A 107 -0.47 1.47 -0.27
N GLU A 108 -0.90 2.34 -1.20
CA GLU A 108 -1.84 3.41 -0.87
C GLU A 108 -3.24 2.88 -0.52
N LEU A 109 -3.74 1.86 -1.21
CA LEU A 109 -5.01 1.20 -0.87
C LEU A 109 -4.96 0.59 0.54
N VAL A 110 -3.85 -0.07 0.88
CA VAL A 110 -3.65 -0.64 2.23
C VAL A 110 -3.59 0.46 3.29
N LYS A 111 -2.85 1.54 3.05
CA LYS A 111 -2.79 2.69 3.97
C LYS A 111 -4.17 3.32 4.22
N LEU A 112 -4.96 3.46 3.15
CA LEU A 112 -6.33 3.96 3.26
C LEU A 112 -7.20 3.03 4.10
N GLN A 113 -7.11 1.71 3.89
CA GLN A 113 -7.85 0.74 4.67
C GLN A 113 -7.43 0.75 6.14
N ILE A 114 -6.14 0.79 6.43
CA ILE A 114 -5.63 0.89 7.80
C ILE A 114 -6.21 2.14 8.47
N LYS A 115 -6.18 3.28 7.81
CA LYS A 115 -6.72 4.53 8.34
C LYS A 115 -8.23 4.47 8.62
N VAL A 116 -9.00 3.77 7.78
CA VAL A 116 -10.46 3.62 7.95
C VAL A 116 -10.82 2.57 9.00
N SER A 117 -10.06 1.46 9.07
CA SER A 117 -10.38 0.34 9.96
C SER A 117 -9.80 0.47 11.37
N MET A 118 -8.83 1.35 11.56
CA MET A 118 -8.20 1.60 12.85
C MET A 118 -8.60 3.00 13.32
N SER A 119 -9.60 3.07 14.18
CA SER A 119 -10.04 4.31 14.85
C SER A 119 -8.98 4.88 15.81
N GLU A 120 -7.98 4.07 16.18
CA GLU A 120 -6.82 4.47 16.96
C GLU A 120 -5.56 4.29 16.10
N GLU A 121 -4.72 5.31 16.03
CA GLU A 121 -3.38 5.20 15.50
C GLU A 121 -2.64 4.09 16.28
N VAL A 122 -2.35 2.98 15.62
CA VAL A 122 -1.45 1.97 16.21
C VAL A 122 -0.08 2.61 16.32
N ASN A 123 0.17 3.15 17.47
CA ASN A 123 1.46 3.74 17.78
C ASN A 123 2.47 2.60 17.95
N VAL A 124 3.33 2.42 16.97
CA VAL A 124 4.39 1.42 17.04
C VAL A 124 5.41 1.89 18.08
N PRO A 125 5.65 1.12 19.15
CA PRO A 125 6.61 1.50 20.17
C PRO A 125 8.00 1.75 19.58
N GLY A 126 8.68 2.81 20.04
CA GLY A 126 10.00 3.20 19.53
C GLY A 126 11.03 2.09 19.61
N ASN A 127 11.00 1.27 20.67
CA ASN A 127 11.86 0.11 20.83
C ASN A 127 11.66 -0.98 19.76
N GLN A 128 10.44 -1.21 19.27
CA GLN A 128 10.20 -2.14 18.15
C GLN A 128 10.83 -1.60 16.86
N ILE A 129 10.72 -0.30 16.63
CA ILE A 129 11.33 0.35 15.45
C ILE A 129 12.85 0.23 15.54
N ASP A 130 13.43 0.47 16.71
CA ASP A 130 14.88 0.39 16.92
C ASP A 130 15.40 -1.03 16.74
N GLN A 131 14.68 -2.03 17.24
CA GLN A 131 15.02 -3.46 17.04
C GLN A 131 14.89 -3.86 15.56
N ALA A 132 13.88 -3.36 14.85
CA ALA A 132 13.72 -3.62 13.41
C ALA A 132 14.84 -2.97 12.61
N LEU A 133 15.23 -1.74 12.96
CA LEU A 133 16.36 -1.04 12.34
C LEU A 133 17.68 -1.77 12.59
N ALA A 134 17.95 -2.17 13.83
CA ALA A 134 19.15 -2.93 14.17
C ALA A 134 19.23 -4.28 13.43
N ARG A 135 18.11 -4.99 13.29
CA ARG A 135 18.04 -6.22 12.48
C ARG A 135 18.31 -5.96 11.01
N GLU A 136 17.80 -4.86 10.47
CA GLU A 136 18.03 -4.49 9.08
C GLU A 136 19.51 -4.12 8.83
N MET A 137 20.12 -3.34 9.72
CA MET A 137 21.54 -3.00 9.65
C MET A 137 22.46 -4.22 9.68
N LYS A 138 22.12 -5.24 10.48
CA LYS A 138 22.89 -6.50 10.55
C LYS A 138 22.90 -7.30 9.23
N ARG A 139 22.00 -7.02 8.29
CA ARG A 139 22.00 -7.67 6.96
C ARG A 139 23.08 -7.15 6.03
N TYR A 140 23.71 -6.04 6.39
CA TYR A 140 24.77 -5.41 5.60
C TYR A 140 26.13 -5.71 6.21
N PRO A 141 27.18 -5.95 5.39
CA PRO A 141 28.53 -6.31 5.86
C PRO A 141 29.18 -5.23 6.72
N SER A 142 28.83 -3.96 6.52
CA SER A 142 29.30 -2.86 7.35
C SER A 142 28.24 -1.77 7.48
N GLN A 143 28.37 -0.94 8.50
CA GLN A 143 27.52 0.23 8.71
C GLN A 143 27.72 1.27 7.61
N ASP A 144 28.94 1.37 7.06
CA ASP A 144 29.25 2.30 5.97
C ASP A 144 28.52 1.91 4.68
N ILE A 145 28.46 0.61 4.38
CA ILE A 145 27.66 0.11 3.27
C ILE A 145 26.19 0.47 3.48
N PHE A 146 25.62 0.21 4.66
CA PHE A 146 24.26 0.59 4.98
C PHE A 146 24.02 2.10 4.81
N SER A 147 24.91 2.95 5.30
CA SER A 147 24.82 4.42 5.16
C SER A 147 24.90 4.86 3.70
N THR A 148 25.86 4.34 2.95
CA THR A 148 25.99 4.64 1.52
C THR A 148 24.76 4.25 0.73
N LEU A 149 24.12 3.16 1.10
CA LEU A 149 22.90 2.68 0.48
C LEU A 149 21.69 3.52 0.87
N ALA A 150 21.62 3.91 2.13
CA ALA A 150 20.61 4.83 2.60
C ALA A 150 20.68 6.16 1.83
N GLU A 151 21.87 6.68 1.59
CA GLU A 151 22.10 7.90 0.82
C GLU A 151 21.73 7.71 -0.66
N ARG A 152 22.20 6.63 -1.30
CA ARG A 152 21.91 6.33 -2.71
C ARG A 152 20.47 5.98 -2.98
N ALA A 153 19.78 5.36 -2.03
CA ALA A 153 18.35 5.03 -2.13
C ALA A 153 17.45 6.23 -1.80
N VAL A 154 18.01 7.45 -1.82
CA VAL A 154 17.25 8.70 -1.55
C VAL A 154 16.50 8.61 -0.21
N TRP A 155 17.09 7.95 0.79
CA TRP A 155 16.53 7.99 2.11
C TRP A 155 16.95 9.30 2.77
N SER A 156 15.99 10.17 3.04
CA SER A 156 16.22 11.45 3.70
C SER A 156 16.63 11.28 5.17
N GLY A 157 17.51 10.30 5.43
CA GLY A 157 18.15 10.05 6.70
C GLY A 157 17.41 9.04 7.59
N LEU A 158 17.96 8.85 8.79
CA LEU A 158 17.51 7.86 9.78
C LEU A 158 16.03 8.04 10.19
N ARG A 159 15.56 9.29 10.24
CA ARG A 159 14.16 9.61 10.59
C ARG A 159 13.18 9.01 9.60
N GLU A 160 13.41 9.17 8.32
CA GLU A 160 12.52 8.62 7.30
C GLU A 160 12.57 7.10 7.29
N ARG A 161 13.74 6.52 7.48
CA ARG A 161 13.88 5.07 7.62
C ARG A 161 13.06 4.52 8.77
N ARG A 162 13.09 5.19 9.92
CA ARG A 162 12.26 4.86 11.09
C ARG A 162 10.77 4.94 10.76
N MET A 163 10.32 5.97 10.05
CA MET A 163 8.92 6.09 9.63
C MET A 163 8.50 4.97 8.67
N ARG A 164 9.35 4.63 7.71
CA ARG A 164 9.10 3.50 6.77
C ARG A 164 9.01 2.16 7.51
N LEU A 165 9.88 1.94 8.51
CA LEU A 165 9.82 0.74 9.35
C LEU A 165 8.55 0.70 10.21
N ALA A 166 8.17 1.80 10.83
CA ALA A 166 6.93 1.89 11.60
C ALA A 166 5.71 1.56 10.74
N ALA A 167 5.62 2.14 9.54
CA ALA A 167 4.55 1.84 8.58
C ALA A 167 4.54 0.35 8.16
N ARG A 168 5.72 -0.25 7.97
CA ARG A 168 5.84 -1.69 7.67
C ARG A 168 5.36 -2.57 8.83
N ILE A 169 5.72 -2.23 10.06
CA ILE A 169 5.29 -2.95 11.27
C ILE A 169 3.78 -2.84 11.41
N GLN A 170 3.20 -1.64 11.31
CA GLN A 170 1.75 -1.43 11.35
C GLN A 170 1.03 -2.27 10.30
N ARG A 171 1.53 -2.27 9.07
CA ARG A 171 0.98 -3.10 7.99
C ARG A 171 1.03 -4.57 8.36
N SER A 172 2.16 -5.06 8.84
CA SER A 172 2.35 -6.47 9.24
C SER A 172 1.39 -6.87 10.37
N GLU A 173 1.23 -6.03 11.38
CA GLU A 173 0.29 -6.27 12.48
C GLU A 173 -1.17 -6.26 12.02
N HIS A 174 -1.52 -5.31 11.13
CA HIS A 174 -2.85 -5.26 10.54
C HIS A 174 -3.14 -6.55 9.75
N LEU A 175 -2.20 -6.99 8.92
CA LEU A 175 -2.33 -8.23 8.16
C LEU A 175 -2.44 -9.46 9.07
N ALA A 176 -1.68 -9.48 10.16
CA ALA A 176 -1.73 -10.56 11.15
C ALA A 176 -3.12 -10.70 11.81
N ARG A 177 -3.82 -9.58 12.03
CA ARG A 177 -5.19 -9.57 12.57
C ARG A 177 -6.25 -9.98 11.54
N MET A 178 -5.99 -9.72 10.27
CA MET A 178 -6.96 -9.92 9.18
C MET A 178 -6.86 -11.29 8.52
N VAL A 179 -5.71 -11.97 8.66
CA VAL A 179 -5.42 -13.27 8.04
C VAL A 179 -5.01 -14.25 9.11
N ASP A 180 -5.90 -15.18 9.43
CA ASP A 180 -5.57 -16.33 10.28
C ASP A 180 -4.79 -17.35 9.42
N ALA A 181 -3.48 -17.26 9.45
CA ALA A 181 -2.58 -18.20 8.78
C ALA A 181 -1.78 -18.96 9.84
N LYS A 182 -1.63 -20.25 9.63
CA LYS A 182 -0.84 -21.13 10.49
C LYS A 182 0.16 -21.89 9.64
N VAL A 183 1.32 -22.15 10.20
CA VAL A 183 2.36 -22.98 9.58
C VAL A 183 2.57 -24.18 10.50
N SER A 184 2.46 -25.38 9.94
CA SER A 184 2.77 -26.59 10.68
C SER A 184 4.28 -26.86 10.67
N GLU A 185 4.74 -27.63 11.64
CA GLU A 185 6.15 -28.05 11.70
C GLU A 185 6.53 -28.95 10.52
N GLU A 186 5.60 -29.79 10.07
CA GLU A 186 5.78 -30.64 8.90
C GLU A 186 5.98 -29.82 7.62
N GLU A 187 5.18 -28.76 7.45
CA GLU A 187 5.32 -27.85 6.32
C GLU A 187 6.67 -27.12 6.35
N ALA A 188 7.10 -26.68 7.52
CA ALA A 188 8.40 -26.04 7.70
C ALA A 188 9.56 -27.01 7.40
N LYS A 189 9.45 -28.28 7.81
CA LYS A 189 10.42 -29.34 7.47
C LYS A 189 10.48 -29.58 5.98
N ASN A 190 9.34 -29.77 5.33
CA ASN A 190 9.26 -30.00 3.89
C ASN A 190 9.87 -28.83 3.10
N TRP A 191 9.62 -27.61 3.55
CA TRP A 191 10.21 -26.41 2.93
C TRP A 191 11.74 -26.38 3.13
N PHE A 192 12.24 -26.72 4.34
CA PHE A 192 13.66 -26.81 4.63
C PHE A 192 14.35 -27.85 3.75
N GLU A 193 13.77 -29.04 3.61
CA GLU A 193 14.32 -30.12 2.77
C GLU A 193 14.39 -29.68 1.30
N GLY A 194 13.35 -29.03 0.80
CA GLY A 194 13.34 -28.50 -0.57
C GLY A 194 14.36 -27.37 -0.82
N ASN A 195 14.83 -26.70 0.22
CA ASN A 195 15.80 -25.61 0.17
C ASN A 195 17.10 -25.93 0.91
N ARG A 196 17.39 -27.20 1.14
CA ARG A 196 18.49 -27.68 1.98
C ARG A 196 19.85 -27.07 1.63
N SER A 197 20.10 -26.85 0.32
CA SER A 197 21.35 -26.25 -0.17
C SER A 197 21.60 -24.81 0.29
N SER A 198 20.56 -24.13 0.75
CA SER A 198 20.65 -22.73 1.21
C SER A 198 20.94 -22.61 2.70
N PHE A 199 21.01 -23.73 3.41
CA PHE A 199 21.15 -23.75 4.86
C PHE A 199 22.38 -24.57 5.31
N LEU A 200 23.09 -24.01 6.29
CA LEU A 200 24.11 -24.74 7.05
C LEU A 200 23.49 -25.24 8.36
N GLY A 201 23.78 -26.47 8.77
CA GLY A 201 23.24 -27.04 10.01
C GLY A 201 21.98 -27.89 9.80
N VAL A 202 21.23 -28.14 10.86
CA VAL A 202 20.03 -28.97 10.85
C VAL A 202 18.77 -28.13 10.94
N PHE A 203 17.62 -28.72 10.66
CA PHE A 203 16.32 -28.02 10.67
C PHE A 203 16.07 -27.30 12.00
N GLU A 204 16.42 -27.92 13.13
CA GLU A 204 16.15 -27.36 14.46
C GLU A 204 16.84 -26.00 14.67
N ASP A 205 18.01 -25.80 14.09
CA ASP A 205 18.74 -24.53 14.18
C ASP A 205 18.00 -23.37 13.47
N HIS A 206 17.17 -23.71 12.49
CA HIS A 206 16.48 -22.74 11.62
C HIS A 206 14.95 -22.76 11.79
N ARG A 207 14.40 -23.67 12.58
CA ARG A 207 12.97 -23.95 12.70
C ARG A 207 12.13 -22.69 12.89
N ILE A 208 12.46 -21.87 13.88
CA ILE A 208 11.69 -20.66 14.21
C ILE A 208 11.75 -19.67 13.04
N ALA A 209 12.94 -19.45 12.48
CA ALA A 209 13.12 -18.50 11.38
C ALA A 209 12.35 -18.93 10.11
N ILE A 210 12.32 -20.24 9.83
CA ILE A 210 11.59 -20.81 8.69
C ILE A 210 10.09 -20.69 8.91
N MET A 211 9.60 -21.05 10.10
CA MET A 211 8.18 -20.95 10.43
C MET A 211 7.69 -19.49 10.34
N ASP A 212 8.46 -18.53 10.83
CA ASP A 212 8.15 -17.11 10.74
C ASP A 212 8.14 -16.62 9.28
N ALA A 213 9.12 -17.03 8.48
CA ALA A 213 9.20 -16.67 7.06
C ALA A 213 7.99 -17.22 6.29
N LEU A 214 7.65 -18.49 6.47
CA LEU A 214 6.49 -19.11 5.85
C LEU A 214 5.17 -18.49 6.30
N LEU A 215 5.06 -18.13 7.58
CA LEU A 215 3.87 -17.46 8.11
C LEU A 215 3.67 -16.08 7.46
N ILE A 216 4.74 -15.31 7.29
CA ILE A 216 4.71 -14.02 6.61
C ILE A 216 4.30 -14.22 5.14
N GLU A 217 4.90 -15.19 4.45
CA GLU A 217 4.58 -15.50 3.06
C GLU A 217 3.12 -15.92 2.87
N LYS A 218 2.60 -16.79 3.74
CA LYS A 218 1.19 -17.20 3.72
C LYS A 218 0.25 -16.02 3.94
N ARG A 219 0.55 -15.16 4.90
CA ARG A 219 -0.24 -13.96 5.19
C ARG A 219 -0.25 -13.02 3.99
N ASP A 220 0.91 -12.74 3.42
CA ASP A 220 1.03 -11.89 2.23
C ASP A 220 0.30 -12.48 1.02
N SER A 221 0.40 -13.78 0.80
CA SER A 221 -0.28 -14.47 -0.30
C SER A 221 -1.80 -14.45 -0.12
N ALA A 222 -2.30 -14.76 1.06
CA ALA A 222 -3.72 -14.70 1.37
C ALA A 222 -4.24 -13.26 1.29
N TRP A 223 -3.48 -12.27 1.75
CA TRP A 223 -3.80 -10.86 1.62
C TRP A 223 -3.92 -10.45 0.16
N LYS A 224 -2.91 -10.74 -0.66
CA LYS A 224 -2.91 -10.43 -2.09
C LYS A 224 -4.12 -11.04 -2.79
N LYS A 225 -4.38 -12.32 -2.54
CA LYS A 225 -5.46 -13.06 -3.20
C LYS A 225 -6.87 -12.61 -2.82
N PHE A 226 -7.13 -12.34 -1.54
CA PHE A 226 -8.52 -12.14 -1.07
C PHE A 226 -8.86 -10.69 -0.73
N ARG A 227 -7.90 -9.91 -0.28
CA ARG A 227 -8.16 -8.55 0.22
C ARG A 227 -7.76 -7.47 -0.76
N LEU A 228 -6.59 -7.59 -1.35
CA LEU A 228 -6.08 -6.59 -2.28
C LEU A 228 -6.92 -6.55 -3.55
N GLU A 229 -7.27 -7.71 -4.12
CA GLU A 229 -8.19 -7.79 -5.26
C GLU A 229 -9.55 -7.15 -4.93
N LYS A 230 -10.06 -7.41 -3.72
CA LYS A 230 -11.32 -6.81 -3.25
C LYS A 230 -11.19 -5.30 -3.11
N LEU A 231 -10.08 -4.80 -2.53
CA LEU A 231 -9.82 -3.37 -2.40
C LEU A 231 -9.70 -2.70 -3.77
N ARG A 232 -8.97 -3.29 -4.71
CA ARG A 232 -8.87 -2.79 -6.08
C ARG A 232 -10.24 -2.76 -6.77
N ARG A 233 -11.07 -3.77 -6.54
CA ARG A 233 -12.43 -3.83 -7.10
C ARG A 233 -13.31 -2.71 -6.55
N TYR A 234 -13.27 -2.44 -5.24
CA TYR A 234 -14.00 -1.33 -4.63
C TYR A 234 -13.46 0.05 -5.04
N ALA A 235 -12.16 0.14 -5.27
CA ALA A 235 -11.51 1.37 -5.74
C ALA A 235 -11.60 1.55 -7.27
N LYS A 236 -12.28 0.66 -7.99
CA LYS A 236 -12.48 0.78 -9.44
C LYS A 236 -13.15 2.13 -9.77
N GLY A 237 -12.53 2.91 -10.65
CA GLY A 237 -12.98 4.28 -10.96
C GLY A 237 -12.51 5.35 -9.95
N LYS A 238 -11.69 4.97 -8.98
CA LYS A 238 -11.00 5.88 -8.04
C LYS A 238 -9.47 5.72 -8.11
N ILE A 239 -9.02 4.94 -9.07
CA ILE A 239 -7.61 4.77 -9.40
C ILE A 239 -7.43 5.28 -10.82
N ASP A 240 -6.69 6.36 -10.96
CA ASP A 240 -6.30 6.94 -12.24
C ASP A 240 -4.83 6.61 -12.49
N LEU A 241 -4.53 6.10 -13.68
CA LEU A 241 -3.16 5.82 -14.13
C LEU A 241 -2.88 6.68 -15.37
N PHE A 242 -1.84 7.49 -15.30
CA PHE A 242 -1.40 8.37 -16.37
C PHE A 242 -0.22 7.73 -17.11
N GLU A 243 -0.52 6.75 -17.97
CA GLU A 243 0.49 5.96 -18.69
C GLU A 243 1.43 6.83 -19.53
N GLU A 244 0.92 7.89 -20.14
CA GLU A 244 1.71 8.84 -20.94
C GLU A 244 2.83 9.51 -20.14
N ILE A 245 2.62 9.69 -18.82
CA ILE A 245 3.60 10.31 -17.94
C ILE A 245 4.53 9.24 -17.36
N LEU A 246 3.97 8.08 -17.03
CA LEU A 246 4.70 6.95 -16.46
C LEU A 246 5.77 6.43 -17.42
N PHE A 247 5.44 6.32 -18.71
CA PHE A 247 6.31 5.72 -19.72
C PHE A 247 7.08 6.72 -20.57
N LYS A 248 6.94 8.03 -20.31
CA LYS A 248 7.73 9.04 -20.99
C LYS A 248 9.22 8.79 -20.71
N GLU A 249 10.03 8.66 -21.73
CA GLU A 249 11.49 8.57 -21.57
C GLU A 249 12.09 9.95 -21.27
N ASP A 250 13.17 9.94 -20.47
CA ASP A 250 13.85 11.18 -20.11
C ASP A 250 14.62 11.68 -21.36
N GLY A 251 14.05 12.62 -22.07
CA GLY A 251 14.63 13.18 -23.30
C GLY A 251 13.64 13.59 -24.39
N GLU A 252 12.33 13.29 -24.19
CA GLU A 252 11.27 13.77 -25.09
C GLU A 252 10.49 14.95 -24.50
#